data_b0194675721804ab0b2c5b52ed6306a3
#
_entry.id   b0194675721804ab0b2c5b52ed6306a3
#
_cell.length_a   1.000
_cell.length_b   1.000
_cell.length_c   1.000
_cell.angle_alpha   90.00
_cell.angle_beta   90.00
_cell.angle_gamma   90.00
#
_symmetry.space_group_name_H-M   'P 1'
#
loop_
_entity.id
_entity.type
_entity.pdbx_description
1 polymer ?
#
loop_
_entity_poly.entity_id
_entity_poly.type
_entity_poly.pdbx_seq_one_letter_code
_entity_poly.pdbx_strand_id
1 'polypeptide(L)'
;MTASEWASDASPWTWLCGDLHTHCEDTAQIGDYVDRIDPRLDFVALTNHGQKPVFFEQHLMVADLRQKWQSGLVLSGVEWNAPEGGHACVVFPPHANEAEHAYALSRGFDRHLEGAKPDISGGLALLAQLPAEQRPVLCFNHPAPGQWPADTIATYRDRAVDGLVMGLETVHGHQGYDAGTCWDLKTYPGCAPGGLADMAYAAGLPFSLLAHSDFHIHKQDRLFDYGPGVFNHTLVGVPASDHSAEAIFTALRAGRTCAAQGHWLRLEEMNVGNADTRARIGDSWQGDGAQAFVEFDSTDEIDSVDWIGTFDQQSATIIETVANLPAGRHRLQLPIPDGARGFLRLRVLSASQQRPAPGPQAPKGFFTSAILLNSPTA
;
A
#
# COMPACT_ATOMS: atom_id res chain seq x y z
N MET A 1 5.28 9.59 -31.98
CA MET A 1 3.94 9.89 -31.45
C MET A 1 4.02 11.18 -30.66
N THR A 2 3.12 12.11 -30.90
CA THR A 2 3.09 13.38 -30.15
C THR A 2 2.31 13.17 -28.85
N ALA A 3 2.59 13.97 -27.82
CA ALA A 3 1.89 13.89 -26.54
C ALA A 3 0.35 14.01 -26.64
N SER A 4 -0.17 14.53 -27.75
CA SER A 4 -1.61 14.64 -28.02
C SER A 4 -2.28 13.31 -28.43
N GLU A 5 -1.52 12.35 -28.94
CA GLU A 5 -2.06 11.05 -29.35
C GLU A 5 -2.34 10.11 -28.17
N TRP A 6 -1.81 10.45 -26.97
CA TRP A 6 -2.01 9.69 -25.75
C TRP A 6 -3.23 10.13 -24.94
N ALA A 7 -3.80 11.31 -25.25
CA ALA A 7 -4.76 12.01 -24.38
C ALA A 7 -6.25 11.77 -24.72
N SER A 8 -6.60 10.78 -25.56
CA SER A 8 -7.97 10.71 -26.11
C SER A 8 -8.99 9.86 -25.36
N ASP A 9 -8.59 9.04 -24.40
CA ASP A 9 -9.55 8.28 -23.58
C ASP A 9 -9.48 8.74 -22.12
N ALA A 10 -10.59 9.31 -21.63
CA ALA A 10 -10.78 9.56 -20.21
C ALA A 10 -10.43 8.26 -19.46
N SER A 11 -9.54 8.34 -18.47
CA SER A 11 -9.16 7.17 -17.70
C SER A 11 -10.44 6.51 -17.16
N PRO A 12 -10.72 5.24 -17.50
CA PRO A 12 -11.89 4.55 -16.92
C PRO A 12 -11.69 4.23 -15.44
N TRP A 13 -10.59 4.72 -14.86
CA TRP A 13 -10.18 4.48 -13.48
C TRP A 13 -10.30 5.76 -12.67
N THR A 14 -10.66 5.59 -11.39
CA THR A 14 -10.55 6.60 -10.34
C THR A 14 -9.63 6.08 -9.24
N TRP A 15 -9.01 7.01 -8.52
CA TRP A 15 -8.18 6.69 -7.37
C TRP A 15 -8.99 6.92 -6.09
N LEU A 16 -9.27 5.84 -5.35
CA LEU A 16 -9.82 5.91 -4.00
C LEU A 16 -8.69 6.03 -2.99
N CYS A 17 -8.86 6.92 -2.03
CA CYS A 17 -7.90 7.19 -0.97
C CYS A 17 -8.28 6.41 0.29
N GLY A 18 -7.33 5.71 0.90
CA GLY A 18 -7.63 4.93 2.10
C GLY A 18 -6.46 4.71 3.04
N ASP A 19 -6.79 4.22 4.24
CA ASP A 19 -5.85 3.83 5.27
C ASP A 19 -6.24 2.46 5.84
N LEU A 20 -5.38 1.47 5.65
CA LEU A 20 -5.65 0.08 6.01
C LEU A 20 -4.98 -0.35 7.32
N HIS A 21 -4.33 0.58 8.03
CA HIS A 21 -3.64 0.29 9.27
C HIS A 21 -3.89 1.40 10.30
N THR A 22 -4.91 1.18 11.13
CA THR A 22 -5.30 2.13 12.17
C THR A 22 -5.78 1.42 13.43
N HIS A 23 -5.63 2.08 14.57
CA HIS A 23 -5.99 1.55 15.87
C HIS A 23 -6.93 2.48 16.63
N CYS A 24 -7.85 1.88 17.38
CA CYS A 24 -8.64 2.53 18.40
C CYS A 24 -8.65 1.60 19.62
N GLU A 25 -7.94 1.99 20.66
CA GLU A 25 -7.67 1.08 21.80
C GLU A 25 -8.76 1.11 22.89
N ASP A 26 -9.79 1.97 22.72
CA ASP A 26 -10.91 2.09 23.65
C ASP A 26 -12.20 2.36 22.89
N THR A 27 -13.23 1.59 23.16
CA THR A 27 -14.57 1.76 22.57
C THR A 27 -15.16 3.14 22.82
N ALA A 28 -14.85 3.76 23.97
CA ALA A 28 -15.30 5.12 24.28
C ALA A 28 -14.66 6.20 23.38
N GLN A 29 -13.56 5.90 22.70
CA GLN A 29 -12.81 6.84 21.85
C GLN A 29 -13.24 6.82 20.37
N ILE A 30 -14.24 6.04 19.98
CA ILE A 30 -14.69 5.98 18.58
C ILE A 30 -15.12 7.35 18.04
N GLY A 31 -15.70 8.22 18.88
CA GLY A 31 -16.02 9.60 18.49
C GLY A 31 -14.77 10.39 18.11
N ASP A 32 -13.77 10.38 18.99
CA ASP A 32 -12.49 11.05 18.77
C ASP A 32 -11.74 10.47 17.55
N TYR A 33 -11.85 9.18 17.32
CA TYR A 33 -11.29 8.52 16.14
C TYR A 33 -11.94 9.06 14.86
N VAL A 34 -13.27 9.13 14.80
CA VAL A 34 -14.01 9.65 13.64
C VAL A 34 -13.62 11.10 13.34
N ASP A 35 -13.49 11.94 14.38
CA ASP A 35 -13.13 13.35 14.24
C ASP A 35 -11.72 13.56 13.69
N ARG A 36 -10.87 12.53 13.74
CA ARG A 36 -9.49 12.56 13.25
C ARG A 36 -9.29 11.97 11.86
N ILE A 37 -10.31 11.30 11.31
CA ILE A 37 -10.23 10.77 9.94
C ILE A 37 -10.12 11.94 8.95
N ASP A 38 -9.14 11.87 8.06
CA ASP A 38 -9.05 12.85 6.98
C ASP A 38 -10.32 12.79 6.10
N PRO A 39 -11.01 13.92 5.86
CA PRO A 39 -12.25 13.94 5.08
C PRO A 39 -12.07 13.55 3.62
N ARG A 40 -10.84 13.37 3.14
CA ARG A 40 -10.50 12.90 1.79
C ARG A 40 -10.44 11.37 1.69
N LEU A 41 -10.55 10.64 2.81
CA LEU A 41 -10.56 9.18 2.75
C LEU A 41 -11.89 8.65 2.21
N ASP A 42 -11.79 7.69 1.30
CA ASP A 42 -12.91 6.89 0.78
C ASP A 42 -13.10 5.60 1.59
N PHE A 43 -12.03 5.11 2.24
CA PHE A 43 -12.11 3.93 3.10
C PHE A 43 -11.07 3.95 4.23
N VAL A 44 -11.40 3.26 5.33
CA VAL A 44 -10.51 3.06 6.46
C VAL A 44 -10.67 1.66 7.02
N ALA A 45 -9.59 1.04 7.51
CA ALA A 45 -9.64 -0.23 8.21
C ALA A 45 -9.26 -0.07 9.68
N LEU A 46 -10.08 -0.59 10.59
CA LEU A 46 -9.73 -0.74 11.98
C LEU A 46 -9.03 -2.09 12.17
N THR A 47 -7.76 -2.06 12.59
CA THR A 47 -6.86 -3.22 12.64
C THR A 47 -6.15 -3.33 13.99
N ASN A 48 -6.89 -3.27 15.10
CA ASN A 48 -6.30 -3.41 16.43
C ASN A 48 -5.47 -4.69 16.56
N HIS A 49 -4.43 -4.64 17.38
CA HIS A 49 -3.60 -5.81 17.68
C HIS A 49 -4.40 -6.97 18.26
N GLY A 50 -4.23 -8.16 17.75
CA GLY A 50 -4.96 -9.35 18.15
C GLY A 50 -4.78 -9.79 19.60
N GLN A 51 -3.65 -9.43 20.24
CA GLN A 51 -3.39 -9.73 21.66
C GLN A 51 -3.98 -8.70 22.63
N LYS A 52 -4.49 -7.56 22.16
CA LYS A 52 -5.07 -6.54 23.03
C LYS A 52 -6.51 -6.89 23.43
N PRO A 53 -6.92 -6.63 24.68
CA PRO A 53 -8.30 -6.91 25.13
C PRO A 53 -9.37 -6.25 24.24
N VAL A 54 -9.12 -5.03 23.78
CA VAL A 54 -10.06 -4.27 22.92
C VAL A 54 -10.38 -4.98 21.61
N PHE A 55 -9.51 -5.87 21.14
CA PHE A 55 -9.73 -6.62 19.93
C PHE A 55 -10.99 -7.53 20.00
N PHE A 56 -11.32 -8.02 21.18
CA PHE A 56 -12.54 -8.82 21.38
C PHE A 56 -13.84 -8.01 21.22
N GLU A 57 -13.77 -6.69 21.38
CA GLU A 57 -14.89 -5.76 21.20
C GLU A 57 -14.82 -5.03 19.85
N GLN A 58 -13.81 -5.30 19.02
CA GLN A 58 -13.59 -4.59 17.76
C GLN A 58 -14.80 -4.65 16.82
N HIS A 59 -15.56 -5.75 16.82
CA HIS A 59 -16.77 -5.86 16.01
C HIS A 59 -17.82 -4.80 16.38
N LEU A 60 -17.94 -4.44 17.67
CA LEU A 60 -18.82 -3.37 18.15
C LEU A 60 -18.28 -2.01 17.69
N MET A 61 -16.95 -1.81 17.78
CA MET A 61 -16.30 -0.58 17.33
C MET A 61 -16.48 -0.37 15.84
N VAL A 62 -16.30 -1.41 15.01
CA VAL A 62 -16.51 -1.35 13.56
C VAL A 62 -17.96 -1.03 13.24
N ALA A 63 -18.93 -1.62 13.96
CA ALA A 63 -20.35 -1.32 13.78
C ALA A 63 -20.68 0.14 14.13
N ASP A 64 -20.15 0.65 15.24
CA ASP A 64 -20.33 2.05 15.66
C ASP A 64 -19.64 3.02 14.70
N LEU A 65 -18.43 2.69 14.23
CA LEU A 65 -17.69 3.46 13.24
C LEU A 65 -18.47 3.54 11.90
N ARG A 66 -19.01 2.42 11.41
CA ARG A 66 -19.88 2.37 10.21
C ARG A 66 -21.12 3.25 10.35
N GLN A 67 -21.64 3.37 11.56
CA GLN A 67 -22.80 4.23 11.85
C GLN A 67 -22.42 5.72 11.89
N LYS A 68 -21.28 6.05 12.46
CA LYS A 68 -20.83 7.44 12.68
C LYS A 68 -20.14 8.05 11.47
N TRP A 69 -19.35 7.26 10.76
CA TRP A 69 -18.61 7.70 9.57
C TRP A 69 -19.23 7.14 8.29
N GLN A 70 -20.18 7.89 7.73
CA GLN A 70 -20.97 7.47 6.55
C GLN A 70 -20.39 7.99 5.23
N SER A 71 -19.30 8.77 5.26
CA SER A 71 -18.67 9.34 4.08
C SER A 71 -17.77 8.37 3.33
N GLY A 72 -17.46 7.20 3.91
CA GLY A 72 -16.60 6.20 3.31
C GLY A 72 -16.88 4.78 3.80
N LEU A 73 -16.09 3.83 3.30
CA LEU A 73 -16.19 2.41 3.62
C LEU A 73 -15.34 2.08 4.86
N VAL A 74 -15.95 1.47 5.86
CA VAL A 74 -15.23 0.94 7.04
C VAL A 74 -14.99 -0.55 6.88
N LEU A 75 -13.71 -0.92 6.90
CA LEU A 75 -13.23 -2.29 6.85
C LEU A 75 -12.83 -2.78 8.26
N SER A 76 -12.87 -4.07 8.47
CA SER A 76 -12.41 -4.72 9.68
C SER A 76 -11.17 -5.56 9.40
N GLY A 77 -10.24 -5.58 10.34
CA GLY A 77 -9.03 -6.37 10.19
C GLY A 77 -8.35 -6.63 11.52
N VAL A 78 -7.12 -7.07 11.47
CA VAL A 78 -6.26 -7.27 12.62
C VAL A 78 -4.82 -6.94 12.24
N GLU A 79 -4.12 -6.22 13.08
CA GLU A 79 -2.67 -6.22 13.02
C GLU A 79 -2.16 -7.49 13.72
N TRP A 80 -1.85 -8.46 12.88
CA TRP A 80 -1.39 -9.77 13.32
C TRP A 80 0.10 -9.72 13.66
N ASN A 81 0.44 -10.13 14.88
CA ASN A 81 1.84 -10.35 15.26
C ASN A 81 2.31 -11.67 14.61
N ALA A 82 2.75 -11.56 13.37
CA ALA A 82 3.13 -12.71 12.57
C ALA A 82 4.29 -13.48 13.19
N PRO A 83 4.29 -14.82 13.14
CA PRO A 83 5.25 -15.66 13.86
C PRO A 83 6.72 -15.41 13.57
N GLU A 84 7.08 -14.96 12.38
CA GLU A 84 8.48 -14.84 11.94
C GLU A 84 9.03 -13.40 12.01
N GLY A 85 8.46 -12.54 12.83
CA GLY A 85 9.16 -11.33 13.27
C GLY A 85 8.44 -10.01 13.13
N GLY A 86 7.74 -9.68 12.06
CA GLY A 86 7.08 -8.40 11.87
C GLY A 86 5.60 -8.39 12.26
N HIS A 87 4.94 -7.28 11.95
CA HIS A 87 3.49 -7.19 11.99
C HIS A 87 2.94 -7.28 10.56
N ALA A 88 1.71 -7.74 10.44
CA ALA A 88 1.00 -7.74 9.17
C ALA A 88 -0.46 -7.35 9.39
N CYS A 89 -0.95 -6.36 8.67
CA CYS A 89 -2.39 -6.11 8.61
C CYS A 89 -3.07 -7.18 7.77
N VAL A 90 -4.06 -7.82 8.34
CA VAL A 90 -4.98 -8.73 7.67
C VAL A 90 -6.34 -8.07 7.66
N VAL A 91 -6.78 -7.61 6.47
CA VAL A 91 -8.00 -6.82 6.31
C VAL A 91 -9.02 -7.64 5.54
N PHE A 92 -10.24 -7.74 6.08
CA PHE A 92 -11.31 -8.55 5.53
C PHE A 92 -12.27 -7.71 4.68
N PRO A 93 -12.77 -8.26 3.55
CA PRO A 93 -13.94 -7.68 2.89
C PRO A 93 -15.13 -7.72 3.85
N PRO A 94 -16.03 -6.72 3.79
CA PRO A 94 -17.19 -6.69 4.69
C PRO A 94 -18.09 -7.91 4.53
N HIS A 95 -18.28 -8.68 5.59
CA HIS A 95 -19.20 -9.80 5.66
C HIS A 95 -19.59 -10.11 7.12
N ALA A 96 -20.58 -10.96 7.33
CA ALA A 96 -21.14 -11.20 8.68
C ALA A 96 -20.12 -11.74 9.70
N ASN A 97 -19.13 -12.52 9.25
CA ASN A 97 -18.20 -13.24 10.13
C ASN A 97 -16.76 -12.68 10.06
N GLU A 98 -16.57 -11.45 9.59
CA GLU A 98 -15.23 -10.86 9.44
C GLU A 98 -14.46 -10.80 10.76
N ALA A 99 -15.16 -10.48 11.86
CA ALA A 99 -14.57 -10.41 13.19
C ALA A 99 -14.19 -11.79 13.75
N GLU A 100 -15.04 -12.80 13.52
CA GLU A 100 -14.75 -14.19 13.94
C GLU A 100 -13.53 -14.75 13.22
N HIS A 101 -13.36 -14.43 11.94
CA HIS A 101 -12.21 -14.86 11.15
C HIS A 101 -10.92 -14.19 11.62
N ALA A 102 -10.94 -12.86 11.88
CA ALA A 102 -9.82 -12.14 12.47
C ALA A 102 -9.46 -12.69 13.85
N TYR A 103 -10.47 -12.98 14.66
CA TYR A 103 -10.30 -13.59 15.97
C TYR A 103 -9.71 -15.00 15.93
N ALA A 104 -10.20 -15.85 15.02
CA ALA A 104 -9.66 -17.20 14.83
C ALA A 104 -8.19 -17.18 14.42
N LEU A 105 -7.78 -16.27 13.53
CA LEU A 105 -6.38 -16.07 13.17
C LEU A 105 -5.53 -15.71 14.39
N SER A 106 -5.94 -14.68 15.13
CA SER A 106 -5.17 -14.23 16.31
C SER A 106 -5.09 -15.31 17.38
N ARG A 107 -6.20 -15.94 17.73
CA ARG A 107 -6.24 -17.02 18.74
C ARG A 107 -5.39 -18.22 18.36
N GLY A 108 -5.34 -18.55 17.09
CA GLY A 108 -4.59 -19.71 16.61
C GLY A 108 -3.11 -19.46 16.40
N PHE A 109 -2.73 -18.26 15.94
CA PHE A 109 -1.43 -18.04 15.31
C PHE A 109 -0.71 -16.74 15.69
N ASP A 110 -1.23 -15.92 16.61
CA ASP A 110 -0.53 -14.71 17.06
C ASP A 110 0.60 -15.08 18.04
N ARG A 111 1.85 -14.65 17.74
CA ARG A 111 3.03 -15.00 18.55
C ARG A 111 3.01 -14.47 19.99
N HIS A 112 2.17 -13.49 20.28
CA HIS A 112 2.06 -12.88 21.61
C HIS A 112 0.86 -13.39 22.42
N LEU A 113 0.03 -14.26 21.83
CA LEU A 113 -1.07 -14.88 22.56
C LEU A 113 -0.66 -16.22 23.19
N GLU A 114 -0.92 -16.35 24.49
CA GLU A 114 -0.72 -17.60 25.21
C GLU A 114 -1.59 -18.72 24.62
N GLY A 115 -0.98 -19.85 24.33
CA GLY A 115 -1.64 -21.01 23.75
C GLY A 115 -1.79 -20.99 22.23
N ALA A 116 -1.47 -19.87 21.57
CA ALA A 116 -1.38 -19.86 20.12
C ALA A 116 -0.19 -20.72 19.64
N LYS A 117 -0.32 -21.27 18.42
CA LYS A 117 0.77 -21.96 17.74
C LYS A 117 1.37 -21.01 16.70
N PRO A 118 2.48 -20.32 17.01
CA PRO A 118 3.07 -19.40 16.06
C PRO A 118 3.58 -20.16 14.81
N ASP A 119 2.73 -20.23 13.81
CA ASP A 119 2.99 -20.88 12.51
C ASP A 119 2.33 -20.08 11.39
N ILE A 120 3.14 -19.43 10.57
CA ILE A 120 2.69 -18.67 9.40
C ILE A 120 1.90 -19.55 8.44
N SER A 121 2.38 -20.76 8.13
CA SER A 121 1.70 -21.66 7.20
C SER A 121 0.30 -22.01 7.68
N GLY A 122 0.15 -22.29 8.98
CA GLY A 122 -1.15 -22.57 9.59
C GLY A 122 -2.08 -21.37 9.52
N GLY A 123 -1.58 -20.16 9.81
CA GLY A 123 -2.37 -18.92 9.70
C GLY A 123 -2.85 -18.66 8.27
N LEU A 124 -1.95 -18.74 7.29
CA LEU A 124 -2.31 -18.57 5.88
C LEU A 124 -3.25 -19.67 5.39
N ALA A 125 -3.04 -20.94 5.81
CA ALA A 125 -3.94 -22.03 5.47
C ALA A 125 -5.36 -21.84 6.05
N LEU A 126 -5.47 -21.29 7.26
CA LEU A 126 -6.76 -20.92 7.83
C LEU A 126 -7.48 -19.89 6.95
N LEU A 127 -6.80 -18.82 6.56
CA LEU A 127 -7.37 -17.77 5.72
C LEU A 127 -7.72 -18.27 4.30
N ALA A 128 -6.92 -19.17 3.73
CA ALA A 128 -7.16 -19.75 2.41
C ALA A 128 -8.41 -20.64 2.34
N GLN A 129 -8.86 -21.18 3.47
CA GLN A 129 -10.09 -22.00 3.54
C GLN A 129 -11.37 -21.15 3.43
N LEU A 130 -11.27 -19.84 3.58
CA LEU A 130 -12.42 -18.96 3.44
C LEU A 130 -12.91 -18.91 1.99
N PRO A 131 -14.23 -18.75 1.76
CA PRO A 131 -14.77 -18.46 0.43
C PRO A 131 -14.03 -17.29 -0.22
N ALA A 132 -13.85 -17.31 -1.53
CA ALA A 132 -13.03 -16.33 -2.24
C ALA A 132 -13.46 -14.88 -1.97
N GLU A 133 -14.77 -14.63 -1.86
CA GLU A 133 -15.37 -13.34 -1.55
C GLU A 133 -15.18 -12.88 -0.10
N GLN A 134 -14.79 -13.78 0.81
CA GLN A 134 -14.52 -13.50 2.21
C GLN A 134 -13.02 -13.50 2.54
N ARG A 135 -12.18 -13.89 1.59
CA ARG A 135 -10.74 -13.94 1.81
C ARG A 135 -10.18 -12.55 2.06
N PRO A 136 -9.41 -12.37 3.13
CA PRO A 136 -8.76 -11.10 3.40
C PRO A 136 -7.63 -10.81 2.42
N VAL A 137 -7.06 -9.63 2.56
CA VAL A 137 -5.76 -9.24 2.02
C VAL A 137 -4.80 -9.03 3.19
N LEU A 138 -3.52 -9.37 2.98
CA LEU A 138 -2.47 -9.22 3.96
C LEU A 138 -1.38 -8.31 3.41
N CYS A 139 -0.99 -7.30 4.18
CA CYS A 139 0.19 -6.49 3.91
C CYS A 139 1.19 -6.54 5.08
N PHE A 140 2.48 -6.48 4.75
CA PHE A 140 3.53 -6.36 5.76
C PHE A 140 3.60 -4.93 6.26
N ASN A 141 3.53 -4.77 7.59
CA ASN A 141 3.58 -3.45 8.22
C ASN A 141 5.02 -3.00 8.46
N HIS A 142 5.23 -1.69 8.35
CA HIS A 142 6.46 -0.96 8.72
C HIS A 142 7.76 -1.80 8.65
N PRO A 143 8.13 -2.34 7.47
CA PRO A 143 9.28 -3.23 7.33
C PRO A 143 10.58 -2.51 7.70
N ALA A 144 11.11 -2.80 8.89
CA ALA A 144 12.38 -2.26 9.33
C ALA A 144 13.56 -3.06 8.74
N PRO A 145 14.75 -2.43 8.61
CA PRO A 145 15.95 -3.14 8.16
C PRO A 145 16.21 -4.40 8.98
N GLY A 146 16.29 -5.56 8.30
CA GLY A 146 16.53 -6.86 8.93
C GLY A 146 15.30 -7.52 9.58
N GLN A 147 14.17 -6.84 9.66
CA GLN A 147 12.92 -7.40 10.23
C GLN A 147 12.20 -8.34 9.26
N TRP A 148 12.27 -8.04 7.97
CA TRP A 148 11.71 -8.85 6.90
C TRP A 148 12.83 -9.22 5.92
N PRO A 149 13.59 -10.28 6.17
CA PRO A 149 14.60 -10.74 5.22
C PRO A 149 13.96 -11.18 3.90
N ALA A 150 14.73 -11.12 2.82
CA ALA A 150 14.29 -11.50 1.49
C ALA A 150 13.64 -12.89 1.43
N ASP A 151 14.19 -13.82 2.19
CA ASP A 151 13.68 -15.20 2.33
C ASP A 151 12.27 -15.22 2.94
N THR A 152 11.92 -14.23 3.76
CA THR A 152 10.59 -14.14 4.35
C THR A 152 9.54 -13.78 3.30
N ILE A 153 9.83 -12.86 2.39
CA ILE A 153 8.90 -12.58 1.27
C ILE A 153 8.75 -13.78 0.36
N ALA A 154 9.85 -14.48 0.04
CA ALA A 154 9.79 -15.72 -0.72
C ALA A 154 8.94 -16.77 0.02
N THR A 155 9.14 -16.93 1.32
CA THR A 155 8.37 -17.84 2.16
C THR A 155 6.88 -17.49 2.16
N TYR A 156 6.53 -16.21 2.30
CA TYR A 156 5.12 -15.77 2.23
C TYR A 156 4.54 -15.97 0.83
N ARG A 157 5.30 -15.67 -0.24
CA ARG A 157 4.89 -15.96 -1.62
C ARG A 157 4.57 -17.42 -1.81
N ASP A 158 5.48 -18.32 -1.43
CA ASP A 158 5.35 -19.77 -1.64
C ASP A 158 4.22 -20.36 -0.78
N ARG A 159 3.82 -19.68 0.28
CA ARG A 159 2.71 -20.02 1.18
C ARG A 159 1.47 -19.16 0.97
N ALA A 160 1.58 -18.09 0.20
CA ALA A 160 0.44 -17.26 -0.15
C ALA A 160 -0.44 -18.04 -1.15
N VAL A 161 -1.56 -18.51 -0.67
CA VAL A 161 -2.54 -19.19 -1.50
C VAL A 161 -3.52 -18.14 -2.02
N ASP A 162 -3.71 -18.11 -3.34
CA ASP A 162 -4.77 -17.32 -4.00
C ASP A 162 -4.73 -15.79 -3.70
N GLY A 163 -3.55 -15.19 -3.68
CA GLY A 163 -3.40 -13.73 -3.55
C GLY A 163 -3.73 -13.17 -2.17
N LEU A 164 -3.53 -13.95 -1.12
CA LEU A 164 -3.67 -13.45 0.26
C LEU A 164 -2.67 -12.36 0.59
N VAL A 165 -1.39 -12.56 0.24
CA VAL A 165 -0.35 -11.55 0.44
C VAL A 165 -0.40 -10.56 -0.71
N MET A 166 -0.79 -9.32 -0.43
CA MET A 166 -0.96 -8.31 -1.46
C MET A 166 0.17 -7.30 -1.55
N GLY A 167 0.93 -7.04 -0.47
CA GLY A 167 1.93 -5.98 -0.50
C GLY A 167 2.59 -5.67 0.83
N LEU A 168 3.20 -4.50 0.90
CA LEU A 168 3.85 -3.99 2.11
C LEU A 168 3.64 -2.48 2.26
N GLU A 169 3.84 -1.99 3.48
CA GLU A 169 3.97 -0.56 3.75
C GLU A 169 5.31 -0.05 3.22
N THR A 170 5.21 0.83 2.25
CA THR A 170 6.36 1.43 1.56
C THR A 170 7.08 2.43 2.45
N VAL A 171 6.36 3.02 3.39
CA VAL A 171 6.84 4.03 4.32
C VAL A 171 6.28 3.73 5.71
N HIS A 172 7.01 4.14 6.74
CA HIS A 172 6.50 4.00 8.11
C HIS A 172 5.32 4.92 8.40
N GLY A 173 4.37 4.42 9.18
CA GLY A 173 3.38 5.19 9.89
C GLY A 173 3.99 6.04 11.01
N HIS A 174 3.19 6.39 12.03
CA HIS A 174 3.62 7.26 13.13
C HIS A 174 4.81 6.70 13.92
N GLN A 175 4.92 5.38 14.09
CA GLN A 175 6.02 4.74 14.84
C GLN A 175 7.40 5.00 14.26
N GLY A 176 7.52 5.21 12.96
CA GLY A 176 8.78 5.58 12.32
C GLY A 176 9.37 6.88 12.84
N TYR A 177 8.58 7.73 13.45
CA TYR A 177 9.03 8.99 14.03
C TYR A 177 9.85 8.77 15.32
N ASP A 178 9.49 7.80 16.13
CA ASP A 178 10.20 7.50 17.37
C ASP A 178 11.59 6.87 17.11
N ALA A 179 11.75 6.14 16.02
CA ALA A 179 12.96 5.38 15.73
C ALA A 179 14.10 6.20 15.09
N GLY A 180 13.84 7.40 14.59
CA GLY A 180 14.84 8.28 13.96
C GLY A 180 15.50 7.75 12.67
N THR A 181 15.13 6.54 12.22
CA THR A 181 15.82 5.79 11.19
C THR A 181 15.06 5.66 9.86
N CYS A 182 13.82 6.10 9.80
CA CYS A 182 12.88 5.74 8.72
C CYS A 182 12.66 6.85 7.68
N TRP A 183 13.55 7.83 7.62
CA TRP A 183 13.31 9.06 6.89
C TRP A 183 14.00 9.17 5.55
N ASP A 184 14.99 8.32 5.32
CA ASP A 184 15.60 8.30 4.01
C ASP A 184 14.84 7.38 3.06
N LEU A 185 13.89 7.97 2.37
CA LEU A 185 13.08 7.29 1.35
C LEU A 185 13.90 6.76 0.17
N LYS A 186 15.20 7.10 0.10
CA LYS A 186 16.11 6.56 -0.92
C LYS A 186 16.68 5.20 -0.52
N THR A 187 16.77 4.94 0.78
CA THR A 187 17.40 3.71 1.33
C THR A 187 16.45 2.84 2.17
N TYR A 188 15.26 3.33 2.47
CA TYR A 188 14.28 2.58 3.26
C TYR A 188 13.85 1.28 2.54
N PRO A 189 13.89 0.10 3.21
CA PRO A 189 13.66 -1.20 2.56
C PRO A 189 12.36 -1.35 1.79
N GLY A 190 11.31 -0.64 2.22
CA GLY A 190 10.00 -0.67 1.57
C GLY A 190 9.95 0.04 0.22
N CYS A 191 10.84 1.02 -0.02
CA CYS A 191 10.78 1.86 -1.22
C CYS A 191 12.10 2.01 -1.99
N ALA A 192 13.24 1.62 -1.39
CA ALA A 192 14.54 1.67 -2.05
C ALA A 192 14.58 0.79 -3.32
N PRO A 193 15.37 1.18 -4.34
CA PRO A 193 15.64 0.30 -5.46
C PRO A 193 16.30 -1.01 -5.01
N GLY A 194 15.79 -2.15 -5.52
CA GLY A 194 16.23 -3.48 -5.10
C GLY A 194 15.74 -3.91 -3.72
N GLY A 195 14.84 -3.14 -3.11
CA GLY A 195 14.21 -3.47 -1.84
C GLY A 195 13.17 -4.60 -1.95
N LEU A 196 12.44 -4.81 -0.85
CA LEU A 196 11.54 -5.97 -0.70
C LEU A 196 10.45 -6.04 -1.80
N ALA A 197 9.86 -4.90 -2.16
CA ALA A 197 8.85 -4.87 -3.23
C ALA A 197 9.45 -5.23 -4.59
N ASP A 198 10.63 -4.71 -4.89
CA ASP A 198 11.29 -4.95 -6.17
C ASP A 198 11.66 -6.42 -6.36
N MET A 199 11.94 -7.14 -5.27
CA MET A 199 12.17 -8.59 -5.30
C MET A 199 10.89 -9.35 -5.66
N ALA A 200 9.71 -8.92 -5.18
CA ALA A 200 8.44 -9.52 -5.56
C ALA A 200 8.13 -9.25 -7.05
N TYR A 201 8.34 -8.03 -7.53
CA TYR A 201 8.15 -7.67 -8.93
C TYR A 201 9.10 -8.42 -9.86
N ALA A 202 10.38 -8.58 -9.48
CA ALA A 202 11.35 -9.35 -10.23
C ALA A 202 10.96 -10.84 -10.34
N ALA A 203 10.21 -11.35 -9.37
CA ALA A 203 9.61 -12.68 -9.41
C ALA A 203 8.29 -12.74 -10.21
N GLY A 204 7.87 -11.64 -10.85
CA GLY A 204 6.66 -11.58 -11.67
C GLY A 204 5.36 -11.50 -10.87
N LEU A 205 5.43 -11.16 -9.58
CA LEU A 205 4.25 -11.07 -8.72
C LEU A 205 3.63 -9.68 -8.77
N PRO A 206 2.29 -9.56 -8.89
CA PRO A 206 1.61 -8.33 -8.56
C PRO A 206 1.79 -8.07 -7.06
N PHE A 207 2.23 -6.85 -6.72
CA PHE A 207 2.52 -6.49 -5.33
C PHE A 207 2.18 -5.03 -5.08
N SER A 208 1.43 -4.75 -4.04
CA SER A 208 0.97 -3.41 -3.70
C SER A 208 1.99 -2.66 -2.86
N LEU A 209 2.31 -1.44 -3.27
CA LEU A 209 2.97 -0.45 -2.42
C LEU A 209 1.90 0.36 -1.69
N LEU A 210 1.99 0.39 -0.38
CA LEU A 210 0.98 0.94 0.52
C LEU A 210 1.62 1.96 1.47
N ALA A 211 0.85 2.94 1.91
CA ALA A 211 1.23 3.86 2.97
C ALA A 211 0.06 4.02 3.93
N HIS A 212 0.29 3.74 5.19
CA HIS A 212 -0.72 3.79 6.22
C HIS A 212 -0.25 4.64 7.39
N SER A 213 -1.18 5.16 8.20
CA SER A 213 -0.84 6.01 9.33
C SER A 213 -0.29 5.24 10.52
N ASP A 214 -0.71 3.99 10.69
CA ASP A 214 -0.52 3.24 11.93
C ASP A 214 -1.02 4.08 13.13
N PHE A 215 -2.18 4.75 12.91
CA PHE A 215 -2.75 5.69 13.85
C PHE A 215 -3.16 5.00 15.14
N HIS A 216 -2.73 5.58 16.27
CA HIS A 216 -3.18 5.21 17.59
C HIS A 216 -3.76 6.42 18.30
N ILE A 217 -4.90 6.25 18.99
CA ILE A 217 -5.38 7.27 19.91
C ILE A 217 -4.56 7.17 21.20
N HIS A 218 -3.33 7.60 21.15
CA HIS A 218 -2.55 7.75 22.35
C HIS A 218 -2.96 9.02 23.09
N LYS A 219 -2.80 8.97 24.41
CA LYS A 219 -2.95 10.11 25.30
C LYS A 219 -2.23 11.32 24.70
N GLN A 220 -2.80 12.48 24.88
CA GLN A 220 -2.47 13.81 24.34
C GLN A 220 -0.98 14.22 24.32
N ASP A 221 -0.09 13.40 24.83
CA ASP A 221 1.33 13.68 25.03
C ASP A 221 2.25 13.24 23.87
N ARG A 222 1.74 12.50 22.87
CA ARG A 222 2.52 12.12 21.70
C ARG A 222 2.30 13.11 20.58
N LEU A 223 3.30 13.94 20.36
CA LEU A 223 3.37 15.00 19.38
C LEU A 223 3.27 14.52 17.91
N PHE A 224 3.14 13.21 17.67
CA PHE A 224 3.34 12.60 16.36
C PHE A 224 2.14 11.81 15.83
N ASP A 225 1.08 11.65 16.62
CA ASP A 225 -0.13 10.96 16.16
C ASP A 225 -0.96 11.86 15.25
N TYR A 226 -0.79 11.68 13.96
CA TYR A 226 -1.70 12.26 12.98
C TYR A 226 -2.81 11.26 12.65
N GLY A 227 -4.02 11.77 12.38
CA GLY A 227 -5.20 10.93 12.13
C GLY A 227 -5.09 10.10 10.85
N PRO A 228 -5.99 9.10 10.69
CA PRO A 228 -6.02 8.26 9.50
C PRO A 228 -6.06 9.09 8.21
N GLY A 229 -5.16 8.80 7.28
CA GLY A 229 -5.07 9.45 5.97
C GLY A 229 -4.53 10.89 5.95
N VAL A 230 -4.30 11.52 7.11
CA VAL A 230 -3.83 12.93 7.17
C VAL A 230 -2.47 13.11 6.50
N PHE A 231 -1.58 12.15 6.67
CA PHE A 231 -0.25 12.18 6.04
C PHE A 231 0.00 10.95 5.18
N ASN A 232 0.15 9.77 5.76
CA ASN A 232 0.25 8.53 4.99
C ASN A 232 -1.13 8.08 4.53
N HIS A 233 -1.25 7.74 3.25
CA HIS A 233 -2.44 7.14 2.67
C HIS A 233 -2.12 6.31 1.44
N THR A 234 -2.97 5.35 1.17
CA THR A 234 -2.90 4.50 -0.02
C THR A 234 -3.93 4.94 -1.04
N LEU A 235 -3.51 5.10 -2.28
CA LEU A 235 -4.42 5.27 -3.41
C LEU A 235 -4.66 3.92 -4.08
N VAL A 236 -5.92 3.60 -4.33
CA VAL A 236 -6.35 2.33 -4.96
C VAL A 236 -7.08 2.64 -6.26
N GLY A 237 -6.56 2.13 -7.38
CA GLY A 237 -7.13 2.35 -8.71
C GLY A 237 -8.29 1.40 -8.99
N VAL A 238 -9.52 1.91 -9.01
CA VAL A 238 -10.74 1.16 -9.27
C VAL A 238 -11.45 1.66 -10.53
N PRO A 239 -12.35 0.88 -11.16
CA PRO A 239 -13.20 1.40 -12.22
C PRO A 239 -13.99 2.62 -11.75
N ALA A 240 -14.06 3.68 -12.56
CA ALA A 240 -14.71 4.94 -12.17
C ALA A 240 -16.19 4.79 -11.81
N SER A 241 -16.83 3.70 -12.22
CA SER A 241 -18.23 3.37 -11.92
C SER A 241 -18.42 2.44 -10.72
N ASP A 242 -17.34 1.99 -10.07
CA ASP A 242 -17.42 0.97 -9.01
C ASP A 242 -16.50 1.29 -7.84
N HIS A 243 -17.07 1.81 -6.76
CA HIS A 243 -16.39 2.15 -5.51
C HIS A 243 -16.70 1.12 -4.40
N SER A 244 -17.09 -0.09 -4.78
CA SER A 244 -17.42 -1.16 -3.84
C SER A 244 -16.18 -1.71 -3.13
N ALA A 245 -16.40 -2.38 -2.00
CA ALA A 245 -15.35 -3.13 -1.32
C ALA A 245 -14.71 -4.17 -2.26
N GLU A 246 -15.51 -4.84 -3.09
CA GLU A 246 -15.02 -5.84 -4.05
C GLU A 246 -14.03 -5.23 -5.05
N ALA A 247 -14.34 -4.04 -5.59
CA ALA A 247 -13.44 -3.32 -6.49
C ALA A 247 -12.12 -2.94 -5.80
N ILE A 248 -12.19 -2.46 -4.55
CA ILE A 248 -11.01 -2.13 -3.73
C ILE A 248 -10.15 -3.38 -3.52
N PHE A 249 -10.73 -4.49 -3.04
CA PHE A 249 -9.98 -5.72 -2.79
C PHE A 249 -9.40 -6.33 -4.07
N THR A 250 -10.11 -6.25 -5.18
CA THR A 250 -9.61 -6.68 -6.50
C THR A 250 -8.40 -5.85 -6.92
N ALA A 251 -8.48 -4.53 -6.76
CA ALA A 251 -7.37 -3.63 -7.10
C ALA A 251 -6.15 -3.85 -6.19
N LEU A 252 -6.36 -4.04 -4.88
CA LEU A 252 -5.29 -4.37 -3.93
C LEU A 252 -4.57 -5.66 -4.31
N ARG A 253 -5.29 -6.73 -4.66
CA ARG A 253 -4.70 -8.00 -5.10
C ARG A 253 -3.95 -7.89 -6.42
N ALA A 254 -4.41 -7.01 -7.30
CA ALA A 254 -3.76 -6.77 -8.59
C ALA A 254 -2.55 -5.83 -8.50
N GLY A 255 -2.23 -5.25 -7.34
CA GLY A 255 -1.16 -4.25 -7.22
C GLY A 255 -1.49 -2.91 -7.89
N ARG A 256 -2.77 -2.55 -8.00
CA ARG A 256 -3.22 -1.26 -8.57
C ARG A 256 -3.23 -0.18 -7.49
N THR A 257 -2.06 0.11 -6.94
CA THR A 257 -1.93 1.00 -5.78
C THR A 257 -0.80 2.01 -5.94
N CYS A 258 -0.95 3.10 -5.20
CA CYS A 258 0.14 4.03 -4.94
C CYS A 258 0.20 4.33 -3.44
N ALA A 259 1.41 4.41 -2.91
CA ALA A 259 1.69 4.83 -1.55
C ALA A 259 2.03 6.33 -1.54
N ALA A 260 1.39 7.12 -0.69
CA ALA A 260 1.58 8.56 -0.66
C ALA A 260 1.79 9.10 0.75
N GLN A 261 2.65 10.10 0.88
CA GLN A 261 2.85 10.91 2.07
C GLN A 261 2.42 12.36 1.80
N GLY A 262 1.31 12.78 2.40
CA GLY A 262 0.67 14.06 2.11
C GLY A 262 -0.07 14.09 0.77
N HIS A 263 -0.96 15.05 0.62
CA HIS A 263 -1.84 15.18 -0.55
C HIS A 263 -1.32 16.25 -1.54
N TRP A 264 -0.06 16.14 -1.89
CA TRP A 264 0.64 17.13 -2.72
C TRP A 264 0.78 16.72 -4.18
N LEU A 265 0.56 15.42 -4.50
CA LEU A 265 0.67 14.89 -5.84
C LEU A 265 -0.60 14.12 -6.21
N ARG A 266 -1.13 14.42 -7.38
CA ARG A 266 -2.26 13.73 -7.99
C ARG A 266 -1.78 13.02 -9.25
N LEU A 267 -1.77 11.70 -9.22
CA LEU A 267 -1.48 10.88 -10.39
C LEU A 267 -2.70 10.86 -11.31
N GLU A 268 -2.52 11.31 -12.53
CA GLU A 268 -3.56 11.26 -13.58
C GLU A 268 -3.48 9.92 -14.32
N GLU A 269 -2.29 9.53 -14.76
CA GLU A 269 -2.07 8.30 -15.49
C GLU A 269 -0.62 7.82 -15.35
N MET A 270 -0.44 6.49 -15.29
CA MET A 270 0.82 5.82 -15.56
C MET A 270 0.55 4.54 -16.33
N ASN A 271 1.24 4.38 -17.47
CA ASN A 271 1.11 3.21 -18.31
C ASN A 271 2.41 2.85 -19.03
N VAL A 272 2.45 1.62 -19.55
CA VAL A 272 3.46 1.13 -20.50
C VAL A 272 2.71 0.60 -21.71
N GLY A 273 3.14 0.96 -22.91
CA GLY A 273 2.48 0.48 -24.10
C GLY A 273 2.96 1.12 -25.39
N ASN A 274 2.23 0.83 -26.45
CA ASN A 274 2.38 1.40 -27.79
C ASN A 274 1.06 2.03 -28.25
N ALA A 275 0.91 2.28 -29.56
CA ALA A 275 -0.30 2.89 -30.10
C ALA A 275 -1.56 2.03 -29.92
N ASP A 276 -1.42 0.70 -29.90
CA ASP A 276 -2.53 -0.24 -29.96
C ASP A 276 -2.96 -0.77 -28.59
N THR A 277 -2.00 -0.95 -27.68
CA THR A 277 -2.24 -1.59 -26.38
C THR A 277 -1.46 -0.90 -25.28
N ARG A 278 -2.02 -0.94 -24.06
CA ARG A 278 -1.44 -0.32 -22.85
C ARG A 278 -1.66 -1.19 -21.62
N ALA A 279 -0.64 -1.28 -20.79
CA ALA A 279 -0.72 -1.81 -19.42
C ALA A 279 -0.62 -0.66 -18.43
N ARG A 280 -1.41 -0.71 -17.34
CA ARG A 280 -1.42 0.25 -16.24
C ARG A 280 -0.77 -0.34 -15.02
N ILE A 281 -0.63 0.47 -13.95
CA ILE A 281 -0.17 0.01 -12.64
C ILE A 281 -0.95 -1.25 -12.24
N GLY A 282 -0.23 -2.30 -11.85
CA GLY A 282 -0.78 -3.61 -11.49
C GLY A 282 -1.07 -4.54 -12.67
N ASP A 283 -0.91 -4.07 -13.90
CA ASP A 283 -1.05 -4.91 -15.11
C ASP A 283 0.31 -5.44 -15.58
N SER A 284 0.26 -6.37 -16.54
CA SER A 284 1.44 -6.86 -17.27
C SER A 284 1.42 -6.37 -18.71
N TRP A 285 2.53 -5.80 -19.17
CA TRP A 285 2.77 -5.48 -20.56
C TRP A 285 3.37 -6.70 -21.28
N GLN A 286 2.86 -6.98 -22.48
CA GLN A 286 3.39 -8.02 -23.37
C GLN A 286 3.61 -7.41 -24.76
N GLY A 287 4.84 -7.43 -25.24
CA GLY A 287 5.20 -6.93 -26.57
C GLY A 287 6.50 -6.15 -26.61
N ASP A 288 6.79 -5.58 -27.80
CA ASP A 288 7.95 -4.75 -28.08
C ASP A 288 7.53 -3.34 -28.52
N GLY A 289 8.48 -2.42 -28.65
CA GLY A 289 8.24 -1.06 -29.11
C GLY A 289 7.42 -0.21 -28.14
N ALA A 290 7.53 -0.48 -26.85
CA ALA A 290 6.77 0.23 -25.83
C ALA A 290 7.46 1.50 -25.34
N GLN A 291 6.65 2.40 -24.81
CA GLN A 291 7.07 3.54 -24.01
C GLN A 291 6.34 3.49 -22.67
N ALA A 292 7.03 3.84 -21.59
CA ALA A 292 6.38 4.20 -20.36
C ALA A 292 5.98 5.67 -20.40
N PHE A 293 4.84 5.97 -19.82
CA PHE A 293 4.27 7.29 -19.75
C PHE A 293 3.73 7.53 -18.34
N VAL A 294 3.96 8.74 -17.84
CA VAL A 294 3.31 9.20 -16.60
C VAL A 294 2.84 10.64 -16.75
N GLU A 295 1.66 10.91 -16.22
CA GLU A 295 1.10 12.25 -16.08
C GLU A 295 0.62 12.45 -14.64
N PHE A 296 1.04 13.54 -14.02
CA PHE A 296 0.64 13.93 -12.68
C PHE A 296 0.62 15.44 -12.51
N ASP A 297 -0.09 15.91 -11.47
CA ASP A 297 -0.13 17.29 -11.03
C ASP A 297 0.41 17.40 -9.60
N SER A 298 1.26 18.35 -9.33
CA SER A 298 1.91 18.54 -8.03
C SER A 298 1.71 19.96 -7.51
N THR A 299 1.33 20.09 -6.25
CA THR A 299 1.29 21.38 -5.56
C THR A 299 2.64 21.81 -4.99
N ASP A 300 3.57 20.86 -4.87
CA ASP A 300 4.93 21.09 -4.39
C ASP A 300 5.94 21.07 -5.54
N GLU A 301 7.07 21.75 -5.36
CA GLU A 301 8.27 21.52 -6.16
C GLU A 301 8.76 20.08 -5.94
N ILE A 302 9.29 19.47 -6.99
CA ILE A 302 9.73 18.07 -7.01
C ILE A 302 11.26 18.02 -7.02
N ASP A 303 11.84 17.35 -6.02
CA ASP A 303 13.28 17.08 -5.95
C ASP A 303 13.67 16.06 -7.04
N SER A 304 12.97 14.94 -7.11
CA SER A 304 13.23 13.91 -8.12
C SER A 304 12.01 13.10 -8.49
N VAL A 305 12.00 12.65 -9.76
CA VAL A 305 11.13 11.61 -10.29
C VAL A 305 12.05 10.49 -10.77
N ASP A 306 12.04 9.36 -10.07
CA ASP A 306 12.88 8.21 -10.39
C ASP A 306 12.04 7.12 -11.03
N TRP A 307 12.42 6.71 -12.24
CA TRP A 307 11.98 5.47 -12.85
C TRP A 307 12.81 4.31 -12.30
N ILE A 308 12.18 3.40 -11.59
CA ILE A 308 12.84 2.28 -10.90
C ILE A 308 12.37 0.97 -11.51
N GLY A 309 13.29 0.08 -11.80
CA GLY A 309 12.93 -1.22 -12.37
C GLY A 309 14.13 -2.01 -12.87
N THR A 310 13.82 -3.02 -13.67
CA THR A 310 14.80 -3.80 -14.43
C THR A 310 14.21 -4.20 -15.79
N PHE A 311 15.06 -4.28 -16.81
CA PHE A 311 14.68 -4.69 -18.15
C PHE A 311 15.27 -6.06 -18.55
N ASP A 312 16.01 -6.70 -17.65
CA ASP A 312 16.72 -7.97 -17.89
C ASP A 312 16.56 -9.00 -16.75
N GLN A 313 15.58 -8.77 -15.88
CA GLN A 313 15.32 -9.58 -14.67
C GLN A 313 16.48 -9.62 -13.65
N GLN A 314 17.41 -8.68 -13.74
CA GLN A 314 18.45 -8.49 -12.72
C GLN A 314 17.94 -7.64 -11.56
N SER A 315 18.85 -7.24 -10.67
CA SER A 315 18.50 -6.36 -9.56
C SER A 315 17.95 -5.02 -10.04
N ALA A 316 16.85 -4.59 -9.46
CA ALA A 316 16.24 -3.31 -9.78
C ALA A 316 17.17 -2.14 -9.44
N THR A 317 17.21 -1.17 -10.34
CA THR A 317 17.98 0.06 -10.19
C THR A 317 17.14 1.28 -10.56
N ILE A 318 17.65 2.47 -10.30
CA ILE A 318 17.12 3.68 -10.92
C ILE A 318 17.58 3.67 -12.39
N ILE A 319 16.60 3.61 -13.30
CA ILE A 319 16.82 3.61 -14.75
C ILE A 319 17.05 5.03 -15.25
N GLU A 320 16.23 5.97 -14.79
CA GLU A 320 16.30 7.38 -15.13
C GLU A 320 15.79 8.23 -13.97
N THR A 321 16.37 9.41 -13.82
CA THR A 321 15.92 10.45 -12.87
C THR A 321 15.69 11.76 -13.60
N VAL A 322 14.51 12.34 -13.41
CA VAL A 322 14.21 13.73 -13.75
C VAL A 322 14.17 14.55 -12.46
N ALA A 323 15.00 15.56 -12.35
CA ALA A 323 15.16 16.33 -11.12
C ALA A 323 14.69 17.79 -11.25
N ASN A 324 14.40 18.42 -10.10
CA ASN A 324 14.12 19.85 -9.98
C ASN A 324 12.95 20.34 -10.86
N LEU A 325 11.80 19.65 -10.79
CA LEU A 325 10.60 20.08 -11.48
C LEU A 325 9.82 21.08 -10.62
N PRO A 326 9.29 22.19 -11.21
CA PRO A 326 8.42 23.12 -10.49
C PRO A 326 7.10 22.45 -10.09
N ALA A 327 6.34 23.07 -9.19
CA ALA A 327 4.95 22.70 -8.98
C ALA A 327 4.15 22.84 -10.28
N GLY A 328 3.14 21.99 -10.47
CA GLY A 328 2.27 21.99 -11.65
C GLY A 328 2.15 20.62 -12.31
N ARG A 329 1.62 20.63 -13.53
CA ARG A 329 1.35 19.43 -14.33
C ARG A 329 2.59 19.00 -15.11
N HIS A 330 2.91 17.70 -15.01
CA HIS A 330 4.07 17.10 -15.67
C HIS A 330 3.66 15.89 -16.51
N ARG A 331 4.34 15.72 -17.63
CA ARG A 331 4.26 14.57 -18.51
C ARG A 331 5.66 14.08 -18.80
N LEU A 332 5.95 12.84 -18.40
CA LEU A 332 7.26 12.23 -18.58
C LEU A 332 7.11 10.93 -19.38
N GLN A 333 8.14 10.60 -20.16
CA GLN A 333 8.18 9.40 -20.98
C GLN A 333 9.54 8.72 -20.83
N LEU A 334 9.53 7.38 -20.86
CA LEU A 334 10.74 6.56 -20.84
C LEU A 334 10.62 5.49 -21.93
N PRO A 335 11.55 5.42 -22.91
CA PRO A 335 11.60 4.31 -23.86
C PRO A 335 11.83 2.98 -23.16
N ILE A 336 11.07 1.96 -23.53
CA ILE A 336 11.25 0.59 -23.05
C ILE A 336 12.02 -0.19 -24.13
N PRO A 337 13.16 -0.80 -23.81
CA PRO A 337 13.92 -1.60 -24.78
C PRO A 337 13.10 -2.78 -25.30
N ASP A 338 13.30 -3.14 -26.58
CA ASP A 338 12.71 -4.34 -27.15
C ASP A 338 13.17 -5.58 -26.38
N GLY A 339 12.24 -6.49 -26.13
CA GLY A 339 12.52 -7.69 -25.35
C GLY A 339 12.70 -7.46 -23.84
N ALA A 340 12.42 -6.25 -23.33
CA ALA A 340 12.50 -5.95 -21.89
C ALA A 340 11.69 -6.94 -21.09
N ARG A 341 12.29 -7.45 -20.01
CA ARG A 341 11.66 -8.37 -19.03
C ARG A 341 11.92 -7.87 -17.63
N GLY A 342 10.88 -7.83 -16.81
CA GLY A 342 11.00 -7.38 -15.43
C GLY A 342 9.85 -6.48 -15.02
N PHE A 343 10.14 -5.27 -14.60
CA PHE A 343 9.11 -4.34 -14.14
C PHE A 343 9.57 -2.89 -14.21
N LEU A 344 8.59 -1.99 -14.10
CA LEU A 344 8.80 -0.56 -13.98
C LEU A 344 7.85 0.04 -12.95
N ARG A 345 8.35 0.88 -12.05
CA ARG A 345 7.59 1.68 -11.10
C ARG A 345 8.17 3.09 -10.96
N LEU A 346 7.41 3.96 -10.29
CA LEU A 346 7.82 5.36 -10.09
C LEU A 346 8.03 5.66 -8.60
N ARG A 347 9.02 6.50 -8.31
CA ARG A 347 9.19 7.20 -7.04
C ARG A 347 9.28 8.69 -7.32
N VAL A 348 8.45 9.49 -6.66
CA VAL A 348 8.51 10.95 -6.71
C VAL A 348 8.82 11.47 -5.33
N LEU A 349 9.83 12.32 -5.20
CA LEU A 349 10.21 12.97 -3.95
C LEU A 349 9.93 14.47 -4.05
N SER A 350 9.22 15.01 -3.06
CA SER A 350 8.97 16.45 -2.94
C SER A 350 10.24 17.16 -2.45
N ALA A 351 10.51 18.35 -2.97
CA ALA A 351 11.51 19.26 -2.43
C ALA A 351 11.06 19.88 -1.08
N SER A 352 9.74 19.88 -0.82
CA SER A 352 9.17 20.34 0.45
C SER A 352 9.44 19.35 1.57
N GLN A 353 9.96 19.84 2.68
CA GLN A 353 10.23 19.04 3.88
C GLN A 353 9.12 19.16 4.93
N GLN A 354 7.91 19.54 4.55
CA GLN A 354 6.81 19.72 5.49
C GLN A 354 6.23 18.38 5.93
N ARG A 355 6.26 18.12 7.23
CA ARG A 355 5.59 17.02 7.92
C ARG A 355 4.63 17.55 8.96
N PRO A 356 3.57 16.82 9.29
CA PRO A 356 2.55 17.30 10.22
C PRO A 356 2.99 17.40 11.68
N ALA A 357 4.24 17.07 12.01
CA ALA A 357 4.69 16.97 13.40
C ALA A 357 6.11 17.53 13.61
N PRO A 358 6.47 17.91 14.85
CA PRO A 358 7.81 18.31 15.23
C PRO A 358 8.74 17.10 15.21
N GLY A 359 9.26 16.74 14.07
CA GLY A 359 10.24 15.67 13.86
C GLY A 359 11.30 16.09 12.85
N PRO A 360 12.30 15.24 12.57
CA PRO A 360 13.26 15.55 11.52
C PRO A 360 12.52 15.75 10.21
N GLN A 361 12.75 16.91 9.60
CA GLN A 361 12.17 17.23 8.30
C GLN A 361 12.78 16.32 7.24
N ALA A 362 11.95 15.72 6.41
CA ALA A 362 12.40 14.89 5.30
C ALA A 362 11.45 15.04 4.11
N PRO A 363 11.90 14.77 2.88
CA PRO A 363 11.05 14.78 1.70
C PRO A 363 9.81 13.91 1.88
N LYS A 364 8.69 14.37 1.35
CA LYS A 364 7.49 13.55 1.19
C LYS A 364 7.67 12.67 -0.04
N GLY A 365 7.22 11.43 0.02
CA GLY A 365 7.29 10.48 -1.07
C GLY A 365 5.94 10.17 -1.68
N PHE A 366 5.96 9.86 -2.96
CA PHE A 366 4.88 9.23 -3.69
C PHE A 366 5.45 8.05 -4.50
N PHE A 367 4.86 6.87 -4.37
CA PHE A 367 5.39 5.63 -4.92
C PHE A 367 4.28 4.87 -5.63
N THR A 368 4.49 4.48 -6.89
CA THR A 368 3.55 3.59 -7.57
C THR A 368 3.95 2.14 -7.37
N SER A 369 2.96 1.26 -7.34
CA SER A 369 3.20 -0.16 -7.62
C SER A 369 3.66 -0.34 -9.08
N ALA A 370 4.14 -1.53 -9.41
CA ALA A 370 4.78 -1.75 -10.70
C ALA A 370 3.79 -2.07 -11.83
N ILE A 371 4.26 -1.83 -13.05
CA ILE A 371 3.80 -2.48 -14.28
C ILE A 371 4.82 -3.57 -14.60
N LEU A 372 4.36 -4.81 -14.74
CA LEU A 372 5.21 -5.94 -15.09
C LEU A 372 5.49 -5.95 -16.60
N LEU A 373 6.71 -6.34 -17.02
CA LEU A 373 7.16 -6.33 -18.40
C LEU A 373 7.45 -7.76 -18.88
N ASN A 374 6.74 -8.21 -19.90
CA ASN A 374 6.95 -9.51 -20.55
C ASN A 374 7.12 -10.68 -19.54
N SER A 375 6.51 -10.54 -18.36
CA SER A 375 6.48 -11.60 -17.37
C SER A 375 5.59 -12.73 -17.87
N PRO A 376 5.94 -14.00 -17.64
CA PRO A 376 5.01 -15.10 -17.87
C PRO A 376 3.72 -14.77 -17.08
N THR A 377 2.58 -14.87 -17.75
CA THR A 377 1.29 -14.81 -17.05
C THR A 377 1.26 -15.92 -16.00
N ALA A 378 1.06 -15.53 -14.72
CA ALA A 378 0.97 -16.46 -13.60
C ALA A 378 -0.21 -17.40 -13.72
#